data_006db0200f640e900e81022c96ee7bfc
#
_entry.id   006db0200f640e900e81022c96ee7bfc
#
_cell.length_a   1.000
_cell.length_b   1.000
_cell.length_c   1.000
_cell.angle_alpha   90.00
_cell.angle_beta   90.00
_cell.angle_gamma   90.00
#
_symmetry.space_group_name_H-M   'P 1'
#
loop_
_entity.id
_entity.type
_entity.pdbx_description
1 polymer ?
#
loop_
_entity_poly.entity_id
_entity_poly.type
_entity_poly.pdbx_seq_one_letter_code
_entity_poly.pdbx_strand_id
1 'polypeptide(L)' 'MTVKPPAAGGFTVISEDGQEDAAVEALIRARADAKKAKNFAEADRIRDELKAQGIEVTDVPGGAKWKRI' A
#
# COMPACT_ATOMS: atom_id res chain seq x y z
N MET A 1 -23.20 -14.96 4.73
CA MET A 1 -21.83 -14.64 4.66
C MET A 1 -21.55 -13.17 4.89
N THR A 2 -20.72 -12.91 5.80
CA THR A 2 -20.50 -11.55 6.22
C THR A 2 -19.26 -11.00 5.54
N VAL A 3 -19.43 -9.93 4.83
CA VAL A 3 -18.30 -9.23 4.30
C VAL A 3 -17.81 -8.28 5.36
N LYS A 4 -16.58 -8.45 5.73
CA LYS A 4 -16.01 -7.59 6.73
C LYS A 4 -15.75 -6.23 6.13
N PRO A 5 -16.29 -5.18 6.69
CA PRO A 5 -16.01 -3.84 6.16
C PRO A 5 -14.55 -3.52 6.36
N PRO A 6 -13.98 -2.71 5.50
CA PRO A 6 -12.60 -2.29 5.68
C PRO A 6 -12.45 -1.57 7.00
N ALA A 7 -11.40 -1.89 7.69
CA ALA A 7 -11.14 -1.26 8.95
C ALA A 7 -10.71 0.17 8.73
N ALA A 8 -11.08 1.02 9.66
CA ALA A 8 -10.52 2.36 9.75
C ALA A 8 -10.57 3.14 8.46
N GLY A 9 -11.75 3.29 7.90
CA GLY A 9 -11.93 4.23 6.82
C GLY A 9 -11.65 3.69 5.43
N GLY A 10 -11.41 2.40 5.30
CA GLY A 10 -11.35 1.81 3.99
C GLY A 10 -10.15 2.23 3.16
N PHE A 11 -9.00 1.75 3.51
CA PHE A 11 -7.81 2.00 2.72
C PHE A 11 -7.91 1.30 1.37
N THR A 12 -7.72 2.03 0.30
CA THR A 12 -7.83 1.50 -1.06
C THR A 12 -6.46 1.49 -1.73
N VAL A 13 -6.15 0.40 -2.40
CA VAL A 13 -4.93 0.29 -3.19
C VAL A 13 -5.32 0.27 -4.65
N ILE A 14 -4.76 1.19 -5.42
CA ILE A 14 -5.08 1.34 -6.84
C ILE A 14 -3.84 1.08 -7.66
N SER A 15 -3.97 0.25 -8.68
CA SER A 15 -2.89 0.04 -9.63
C SER A 15 -3.10 0.96 -10.83
N GLU A 16 -2.17 1.84 -11.11
CA GLU A 16 -2.30 2.75 -12.25
C GLU A 16 -2.20 2.02 -13.57
N ASP A 17 -1.48 0.89 -13.59
CA ASP A 17 -1.30 0.10 -14.80
C ASP A 17 -2.40 -0.93 -15.01
N GLY A 18 -3.33 -1.01 -14.10
CA GLY A 18 -4.35 -2.03 -14.15
C GLY A 18 -3.85 -3.41 -13.78
N GLN A 19 -2.63 -3.52 -13.31
CA GLN A 19 -2.08 -4.79 -12.89
C GLN A 19 -2.44 -5.07 -11.43
N GLU A 20 -2.81 -6.31 -11.17
CA GLU A 20 -3.10 -6.72 -9.81
C GLU A 20 -1.95 -7.59 -9.33
N ASP A 21 -1.35 -7.21 -8.23
CA ASP A 21 -0.28 -7.97 -7.63
C ASP A 21 -0.50 -8.01 -6.14
N ALA A 22 -0.94 -9.15 -5.65
CA ALA A 22 -1.28 -9.29 -4.24
C ALA A 22 -0.08 -9.04 -3.34
N ALA A 23 1.11 -9.41 -3.78
CA ALA A 23 2.30 -9.17 -2.97
C ALA A 23 2.57 -7.67 -2.83
N VAL A 24 2.42 -6.93 -3.92
CA VAL A 24 2.61 -5.48 -3.89
C VAL A 24 1.54 -4.84 -3.02
N GLU A 25 0.29 -5.25 -3.18
CA GLU A 25 -0.78 -4.71 -2.37
C GLU A 25 -0.55 -4.96 -0.89
N ALA A 26 -0.09 -6.15 -0.55
CA ALA A 26 0.18 -6.48 0.86
C ALA A 26 1.27 -5.57 1.42
N LEU A 27 2.30 -5.30 0.65
CA LEU A 27 3.36 -4.41 1.09
C LEU A 27 2.86 -2.98 1.26
N ILE A 28 2.03 -2.52 0.34
CA ILE A 28 1.49 -1.17 0.42
C ILE A 28 0.58 -1.02 1.64
N ARG A 29 -0.23 -2.03 1.93
CA ARG A 29 -1.08 -2.01 3.12
C ARG A 29 -0.25 -2.05 4.39
N ALA A 30 0.81 -2.86 4.41
CA ALA A 30 1.70 -2.92 5.55
C ALA A 30 2.38 -1.56 5.79
N ARG A 31 2.76 -0.90 4.71
CA ARG A 31 3.34 0.43 4.80
C ARG A 31 2.35 1.42 5.42
N ALA A 32 1.11 1.37 4.97
CA ALA A 32 0.08 2.25 5.49
C ALA A 32 -0.17 1.99 6.98
N ASP A 33 -0.21 0.72 7.36
CA ASP A 33 -0.40 0.35 8.76
C ASP A 33 0.77 0.83 9.62
N ALA A 34 1.99 0.71 9.10
CA ALA A 34 3.16 1.16 9.83
C ALA A 34 3.11 2.67 10.04
N LYS A 35 2.72 3.42 9.02
CA LYS A 35 2.59 4.87 9.15
C LYS A 35 1.51 5.24 10.16
N LYS A 36 0.41 4.52 10.14
CA LYS A 36 -0.68 4.75 11.06
C LYS A 36 -0.27 4.48 12.50
N ALA A 37 0.56 3.48 12.70
CA ALA A 37 1.10 3.16 14.01
C ALA A 37 2.29 4.04 14.37
N LYS A 38 2.66 4.97 13.51
CA LYS A 38 3.81 5.84 13.66
C LYS A 38 5.13 5.08 13.69
N ASN A 39 5.15 3.93 13.05
CA ASN A 39 6.35 3.13 12.90
C ASN A 39 6.99 3.49 11.56
N PHE A 40 7.56 4.67 11.50
CA PHE A 40 8.06 5.20 10.23
C PHE A 40 9.28 4.46 9.71
N ALA A 41 10.07 3.87 10.60
CA ALA A 41 11.21 3.08 10.17
C ALA A 41 10.76 1.87 9.36
N GLU A 42 9.70 1.22 9.80
CA GLU A 42 9.16 0.08 9.08
C GLU A 42 8.53 0.51 7.76
N ALA A 43 7.81 1.64 7.79
CA ALA A 43 7.20 2.16 6.58
C ALA A 43 8.26 2.48 5.52
N ASP A 44 9.37 3.07 5.94
CA ASP A 44 10.46 3.39 5.02
C ASP A 44 11.09 2.14 4.46
N ARG A 45 11.24 1.12 5.27
CA ARG A 45 11.82 -0.14 4.81
C ARG A 45 10.94 -0.78 3.75
N ILE A 46 9.63 -0.78 3.97
CA ILE A 46 8.70 -1.34 2.99
C ILE A 46 8.74 -0.54 1.70
N ARG A 47 8.81 0.78 1.82
CA ARG A 47 8.91 1.63 0.65
C ARG A 47 10.17 1.33 -0.15
N ASP A 48 11.29 1.16 0.52
CA ASP A 48 12.55 0.83 -0.15
C ASP A 48 12.45 -0.51 -0.85
N GLU A 49 11.79 -1.46 -0.24
CA GLU A 49 11.60 -2.77 -0.84
C GLU A 49 10.77 -2.69 -2.11
N LEU A 50 9.70 -1.90 -2.07
CA LEU A 50 8.88 -1.67 -3.26
C LEU A 50 9.70 -0.99 -4.36
N LYS A 51 10.49 -0.01 -3.98
CA LYS A 51 11.32 0.70 -4.92
C LYS A 51 12.36 -0.22 -5.57
N ALA A 52 12.91 -1.13 -4.79
CA ALA A 52 13.86 -2.10 -5.32
C ALA A 52 13.23 -3.03 -6.34
N GLN A 53 11.92 -3.20 -6.29
CA GLN A 53 11.19 -3.98 -7.27
C GLN A 53 10.72 -3.15 -8.46
N GLY A 54 11.09 -1.88 -8.50
CA GLY A 54 10.67 -1.00 -9.58
C GLY A 54 9.24 -0.51 -9.44
N ILE A 55 8.76 -0.38 -8.22
CA ILE A 55 7.40 0.05 -7.97
C ILE A 55 7.40 1.41 -7.31
N GLU A 56 6.61 2.31 -7.87
CA GLU A 56 6.43 3.63 -7.30
C GLU A 56 5.05 3.73 -6.67
N VAL A 57 5.00 4.20 -5.45
CA VAL A 57 3.76 4.33 -4.69
C VAL A 57 3.52 5.79 -4.39
N THR A 58 2.30 6.23 -4.63
CA THR A 58 1.88 7.60 -4.35
C THR A 58 0.70 7.56 -3.40
N ASP A 59 0.77 8.33 -2.33
CA ASP A 59 -0.34 8.43 -1.40
C ASP A 59 -1.44 9.28 -2.01
N VAL A 60 -2.66 8.80 -1.87
CA VAL A 60 -3.84 9.53 -2.33
C VAL A 60 -4.85 9.54 -1.20
N PRO A 61 -5.81 10.46 -1.21
CA PRO A 61 -6.84 10.47 -0.17
C PRO A 61 -7.56 9.13 -0.12
N GLY A 62 -7.57 8.53 1.04
CA GLY A 62 -8.24 7.25 1.25
C GLY A 62 -7.48 6.04 0.80
N GLY A 63 -6.22 6.19 0.38
CA GLY A 63 -5.48 5.02 -0.04
C GLY A 63 -4.13 5.34 -0.64
N ALA A 64 -3.71 4.52 -1.58
CA ALA A 64 -2.46 4.71 -2.30
C ALA A 64 -2.62 4.14 -3.69
N LYS A 65 -1.88 4.69 -4.64
CA LYS A 65 -1.81 4.07 -5.95
C LYS A 65 -0.37 3.78 -6.30
N TRP A 66 -0.18 2.79 -7.14
CA TRP A 66 1.16 2.34 -7.48
C TRP A 66 1.25 2.02 -8.96
N LYS A 67 2.47 2.07 -9.45
CA LYS A 67 2.74 1.69 -10.83
C LYS A 67 4.14 1.11 -10.90
N ARG A 68 4.41 0.37 -11.96
CA ARG A 68 5.76 -0.08 -12.22
C ARG A 68 6.49 0.95 -13.05
N ILE A 69 7.71 1.14 -12.69
CA ILE A 69 8.57 2.09 -13.39
C ILE A 69 9.30 1.37 -14.52
#